data_af58017631c0c2e51b28fa55aff18c11
#
_entry.id   af58017631c0c2e51b28fa55aff18c11
#
_cell.length_a   1.000
_cell.length_b   1.000
_cell.length_c   1.000
_cell.angle_alpha   90.00
_cell.angle_beta   90.00
_cell.angle_gamma   90.00
#
_symmetry.space_group_name_H-M   'P 1'
#
loop_
_entity.id
_entity.type
_entity.pdbx_description
1 polymer ?
#
loop_
_entity_poly.entity_id
_entity_poly.type
_entity_poly.pdbx_seq_one_letter_code
_entity_poly.pdbx_strand_id
1 'polypeptide(L)'
;MKVRTPEKIHAVCAEPLVQEEDKAFNREQEARLLGTIVSDDPLKKYKDPSAYGCIKHEELSSGQNASLMGLVVGIEEKKSAKGNDMIVIKLLGKSESFDVIVMNQAYQRYKKNISRFMSKVIKVSGRVQDTAFFVNLIRLLPSKLDGYYLVLDSLDKTKQVTRIMRERETGPYRLTIEFHYDSHGNEMPLT
;
A
#
# COMPACT_ATOMS: atom_id res chain seq x y z
N MET A 1 -26.47 33.96 66.28
CA MET A 1 -25.78 32.86 65.60
C MET A 1 -26.32 32.77 64.17
N LYS A 2 -25.58 33.28 63.17
CA LYS A 2 -26.02 33.27 61.76
C LYS A 2 -25.45 31.99 61.12
N VAL A 3 -26.33 31.11 60.71
CA VAL A 3 -26.00 29.91 59.95
C VAL A 3 -25.64 30.30 58.51
N ARG A 4 -24.39 30.08 58.10
CA ARG A 4 -23.97 30.27 56.73
C ARG A 4 -24.51 29.13 55.87
N THR A 5 -25.29 29.45 54.87
CA THR A 5 -25.73 28.51 53.82
C THR A 5 -24.50 28.05 53.01
N PRO A 6 -24.32 26.77 52.72
CA PRO A 6 -23.21 26.31 51.87
C PRO A 6 -23.43 26.81 50.42
N GLU A 7 -22.43 27.51 49.91
CA GLU A 7 -22.38 27.88 48.49
C GLU A 7 -22.48 26.62 47.63
N LYS A 8 -23.42 26.62 46.71
CA LYS A 8 -23.53 25.59 45.68
C LYS A 8 -22.28 25.64 44.81
N ILE A 9 -21.42 24.62 44.96
CA ILE A 9 -20.35 24.38 44.04
C ILE A 9 -21.00 23.92 42.73
N HIS A 10 -21.11 24.81 41.76
CA HIS A 10 -21.39 24.40 40.39
C HIS A 10 -20.16 23.66 39.90
N ALA A 11 -20.28 22.34 39.88
CA ALA A 11 -19.33 21.49 39.14
C ALA A 11 -19.45 21.91 37.67
N VAL A 12 -18.49 22.68 37.19
CA VAL A 12 -18.30 22.90 35.77
C VAL A 12 -17.89 21.53 35.23
N CYS A 13 -18.86 20.79 34.68
CA CYS A 13 -18.54 19.68 33.81
C CYS A 13 -17.78 20.28 32.62
N ALA A 14 -16.44 20.21 32.67
CA ALA A 14 -15.65 20.43 31.49
C ALA A 14 -16.16 19.47 30.44
N GLU A 15 -16.59 19.99 29.30
CA GLU A 15 -16.89 19.15 28.14
C GLU A 15 -15.68 18.24 27.93
N PRO A 16 -15.88 16.91 27.74
CA PRO A 16 -14.77 16.05 27.46
C PRO A 16 -14.05 16.60 26.24
N LEU A 17 -12.76 16.87 26.40
CA LEU A 17 -11.89 17.21 25.28
C LEU A 17 -11.99 16.04 24.31
N VAL A 18 -12.78 16.21 23.24
CA VAL A 18 -12.80 15.27 22.13
C VAL A 18 -11.43 15.44 21.46
N GLN A 19 -10.45 14.67 21.91
CA GLN A 19 -9.24 14.50 21.14
C GLN A 19 -9.64 13.88 19.81
N GLU A 20 -9.37 14.59 18.73
CA GLU A 20 -9.47 14.00 17.40
C GLU A 20 -8.56 12.76 17.42
N GLU A 21 -9.17 11.58 17.33
CA GLU A 21 -8.42 10.33 17.26
C GLU A 21 -7.49 10.38 16.05
N ASP A 22 -6.20 10.25 16.29
CA ASP A 22 -5.24 10.02 15.21
C ASP A 22 -5.46 8.63 14.64
N LYS A 23 -6.34 8.56 13.64
CA LYS A 23 -6.71 7.31 12.97
C LYS A 23 -5.51 6.58 12.36
N ALA A 24 -4.45 7.30 12.00
CA ALA A 24 -3.24 6.70 11.46
C ALA A 24 -2.46 5.98 12.57
N PHE A 25 -2.31 6.63 13.72
CA PHE A 25 -1.67 6.06 14.90
C PHE A 25 -2.43 4.84 15.42
N ASN A 26 -3.75 4.92 15.54
CA ASN A 26 -4.58 3.80 16.00
C ASN A 26 -4.44 2.57 15.09
N ARG A 27 -4.45 2.77 13.76
CA ARG A 27 -4.24 1.69 12.78
C ARG A 27 -2.85 1.05 12.90
N GLU A 28 -1.83 1.85 13.10
CA GLU A 28 -0.48 1.35 13.29
C GLU A 28 -0.39 0.48 14.56
N GLN A 29 -1.00 0.91 15.66
CA GLN A 29 -1.03 0.15 16.89
C GLN A 29 -1.87 -1.13 16.77
N GLU A 30 -3.03 -1.08 16.12
CA GLU A 30 -3.84 -2.27 15.85
C GLU A 30 -3.06 -3.28 15.00
N ALA A 31 -2.46 -2.84 13.90
CA ALA A 31 -1.66 -3.72 13.04
C ALA A 31 -0.45 -4.33 13.79
N ARG A 32 0.17 -3.55 14.69
CA ARG A 32 1.30 -4.01 15.49
C ARG A 32 0.91 -5.00 16.58
N LEU A 33 -0.20 -4.75 17.29
CA LEU A 33 -0.61 -5.53 18.46
C LEU A 33 -1.49 -6.73 18.11
N LEU A 34 -2.38 -6.57 17.13
CA LEU A 34 -3.39 -7.56 16.75
C LEU A 34 -3.04 -8.29 15.44
N GLY A 35 -2.02 -7.80 14.70
CA GLY A 35 -1.70 -8.31 13.37
C GLY A 35 -2.74 -7.97 12.30
N THR A 36 -3.79 -7.23 12.66
CA THR A 36 -4.88 -6.80 11.77
C THR A 36 -5.41 -5.44 12.20
N ILE A 37 -6.12 -4.74 11.30
CA ILE A 37 -6.84 -3.50 11.62
C ILE A 37 -8.31 -3.84 11.84
N VAL A 38 -8.82 -3.44 13.02
CA VAL A 38 -10.19 -3.72 13.44
C VAL A 38 -11.11 -2.51 13.22
N SER A 39 -10.60 -1.30 13.46
CA SER A 39 -11.41 -0.08 13.49
C SER A 39 -11.90 0.34 12.11
N ASP A 40 -11.03 0.78 11.23
CA ASP A 40 -11.38 1.24 9.88
C ASP A 40 -10.36 0.70 8.88
N ASP A 41 -10.66 -0.46 8.30
CA ASP A 41 -9.78 -1.13 7.34
C ASP A 41 -9.69 -0.31 6.04
N PRO A 42 -8.54 0.34 5.79
CA PRO A 42 -8.35 1.15 4.58
C PRO A 42 -8.44 0.33 3.30
N LEU A 43 -8.22 -1.00 3.38
CA LEU A 43 -8.27 -1.89 2.23
C LEU A 43 -9.68 -2.18 1.75
N LYS A 44 -10.71 -1.92 2.59
CA LYS A 44 -12.13 -2.04 2.16
C LYS A 44 -12.48 -1.16 0.97
N LYS A 45 -11.78 -0.03 0.81
CA LYS A 45 -11.97 0.90 -0.31
C LYS A 45 -11.35 0.39 -1.62
N TYR A 46 -10.53 -0.65 -1.55
CA TYR A 46 -9.85 -1.22 -2.70
C TYR A 46 -10.56 -2.49 -3.16
N LYS A 47 -10.60 -2.69 -4.47
CA LYS A 47 -11.09 -3.92 -5.07
C LYS A 47 -10.18 -5.10 -4.71
N ASP A 48 -10.51 -6.27 -5.19
CA ASP A 48 -9.66 -7.45 -5.05
C ASP A 48 -8.26 -7.20 -5.66
N PRO A 49 -7.17 -7.75 -5.09
CA PRO A 49 -5.81 -7.59 -5.60
C PRO A 49 -5.67 -7.87 -7.09
N SER A 50 -6.40 -8.84 -7.62
CA SER A 50 -6.40 -9.20 -9.04
C SER A 50 -6.80 -8.03 -9.96
N ALA A 51 -7.69 -7.13 -9.49
CA ALA A 51 -8.11 -5.94 -10.24
C ALA A 51 -6.95 -4.93 -10.46
N TYR A 52 -5.87 -5.05 -9.67
CA TYR A 52 -4.67 -4.23 -9.78
C TYR A 52 -3.48 -5.00 -10.40
N GLY A 53 -3.73 -6.19 -10.95
CA GLY A 53 -2.68 -7.09 -11.41
C GLY A 53 -1.77 -7.56 -10.28
N CYS A 54 -2.33 -7.74 -9.08
CA CYS A 54 -1.64 -8.28 -7.92
C CYS A 54 -2.19 -9.68 -7.61
N ILE A 55 -1.34 -10.53 -7.05
CA ILE A 55 -1.73 -11.82 -6.49
C ILE A 55 -1.77 -11.70 -4.96
N LYS A 56 -2.38 -12.66 -4.31
CA LYS A 56 -2.37 -12.73 -2.85
C LYS A 56 -1.01 -13.25 -2.37
N HIS A 57 -0.58 -12.81 -1.19
CA HIS A 57 0.69 -13.25 -0.62
C HIS A 57 0.74 -14.78 -0.43
N GLU A 58 -0.38 -15.40 -0.06
CA GLU A 58 -0.54 -16.85 0.11
C GLU A 58 -0.30 -17.67 -1.18
N GLU A 59 -0.42 -17.02 -2.34
CA GLU A 59 -0.28 -17.64 -3.66
C GLU A 59 1.17 -17.59 -4.20
N LEU A 60 2.10 -17.00 -3.43
CA LEU A 60 3.48 -16.86 -3.84
C LEU A 60 4.23 -18.19 -3.88
N SER A 61 5.03 -18.37 -4.92
CA SER A 61 5.92 -19.50 -5.08
C SER A 61 7.37 -19.03 -5.20
N SER A 62 8.31 -19.81 -4.68
CA SER A 62 9.74 -19.49 -4.78
C SER A 62 10.18 -19.37 -6.24
N GLY A 63 10.99 -18.34 -6.52
CA GLY A 63 11.46 -18.01 -7.88
C GLY A 63 10.47 -17.24 -8.74
N GLN A 64 9.23 -17.04 -8.28
CA GLN A 64 8.19 -16.34 -9.02
C GLN A 64 8.41 -14.81 -8.99
N ASN A 65 8.20 -14.18 -10.14
CA ASN A 65 7.98 -12.74 -10.20
C ASN A 65 6.50 -12.43 -9.96
N ALA A 66 6.21 -11.48 -9.08
CA ALA A 66 4.84 -11.17 -8.68
C ALA A 66 4.66 -9.70 -8.33
N SER A 67 3.40 -9.30 -8.26
CA SER A 67 3.01 -8.03 -7.66
C SER A 67 2.06 -8.28 -6.51
N LEU A 68 2.31 -7.60 -5.40
CA LEU A 68 1.51 -7.66 -4.19
C LEU A 68 0.96 -6.28 -3.87
N MET A 69 -0.17 -6.21 -3.18
CA MET A 69 -0.68 -4.97 -2.64
C MET A 69 -0.93 -5.07 -1.14
N GLY A 70 -0.73 -3.96 -0.45
CA GLY A 70 -1.00 -3.88 0.98
C GLY A 70 -0.88 -2.47 1.52
N LEU A 71 -1.41 -2.27 2.72
CA LEU A 71 -1.21 -1.06 3.51
C LEU A 71 0.14 -1.12 4.18
N VAL A 72 0.95 -0.07 4.07
CA VAL A 72 2.22 0.04 4.79
C VAL A 72 1.94 0.33 6.26
N VAL A 73 2.28 -0.61 7.13
CA VAL A 73 2.10 -0.50 8.59
C VAL A 73 3.43 -0.41 9.34
N GLY A 74 4.56 -0.63 8.67
CA GLY A 74 5.88 -0.48 9.26
C GLY A 74 6.96 -0.36 8.21
N ILE A 75 8.00 0.40 8.51
CA ILE A 75 9.19 0.58 7.68
C ILE A 75 10.40 0.55 8.61
N GLU A 76 11.30 -0.38 8.39
CA GLU A 76 12.50 -0.56 9.19
C GLU A 76 13.74 -0.62 8.31
N GLU A 77 14.76 0.18 8.62
CA GLU A 77 16.07 0.06 8.00
C GLU A 77 16.92 -0.97 8.76
N LYS A 78 17.46 -1.94 8.04
CA LYS A 78 18.26 -3.03 8.59
C LYS A 78 19.50 -3.26 7.75
N LYS A 79 20.43 -4.06 8.28
CA LYS A 79 21.55 -4.61 7.51
C LYS A 79 21.33 -6.09 7.28
N SER A 80 21.60 -6.53 6.07
CA SER A 80 21.61 -7.95 5.73
C SER A 80 22.77 -8.67 6.44
N ALA A 81 22.74 -10.00 6.46
CA ALA A 81 23.84 -10.81 7.00
C ALA A 81 25.20 -10.52 6.32
N LYS A 82 25.19 -10.00 5.09
CA LYS A 82 26.38 -9.59 4.34
C LYS A 82 26.77 -8.13 4.57
N GLY A 83 26.11 -7.43 5.50
CA GLY A 83 26.37 -6.03 5.83
C GLY A 83 25.76 -4.99 4.87
N ASN A 84 25.02 -5.41 3.85
CA ASN A 84 24.36 -4.50 2.92
C ASN A 84 23.13 -3.86 3.57
N ASP A 85 22.93 -2.58 3.30
CA ASP A 85 21.75 -1.85 3.76
C ASP A 85 20.50 -2.36 3.03
N MET A 86 19.42 -2.51 3.78
CA MET A 86 18.10 -2.89 3.27
C MET A 86 16.99 -2.21 4.04
N ILE A 87 15.83 -2.10 3.43
CA ILE A 87 14.60 -1.67 4.08
C ILE A 87 13.64 -2.85 4.11
N VAL A 88 13.09 -3.13 5.27
CA VAL A 88 11.99 -4.06 5.45
C VAL A 88 10.71 -3.25 5.58
N ILE A 89 9.76 -3.51 4.69
CA ILE A 89 8.45 -2.88 4.73
C ILE A 89 7.45 -3.92 5.18
N LYS A 90 6.75 -3.65 6.27
CA LYS A 90 5.64 -4.46 6.73
C LYS A 90 4.37 -4.01 6.05
N LEU A 91 3.76 -4.91 5.30
CA LEU A 91 2.51 -4.70 4.58
C LEU A 91 1.38 -5.48 5.26
N LEU A 92 0.23 -4.85 5.39
CA LEU A 92 -1.01 -5.49 5.75
C LEU A 92 -1.81 -5.75 4.49
N GLY A 93 -2.00 -7.03 4.15
CA GLY A 93 -2.94 -7.49 3.13
C GLY A 93 -4.36 -7.59 3.67
N LYS A 94 -5.27 -8.19 2.89
CA LYS A 94 -6.66 -8.41 3.33
C LYS A 94 -6.79 -9.47 4.42
N SER A 95 -5.94 -10.48 4.40
CA SER A 95 -6.03 -11.64 5.29
C SER A 95 -4.91 -11.68 6.31
N GLU A 96 -3.74 -11.18 5.95
CA GLU A 96 -2.52 -11.32 6.76
C GLU A 96 -1.56 -10.14 6.58
N SER A 97 -0.62 -10.00 7.50
CA SER A 97 0.52 -9.10 7.36
C SER A 97 1.75 -9.88 6.90
N PHE A 98 2.55 -9.28 6.01
CA PHE A 98 3.76 -9.86 5.47
C PHE A 98 4.85 -8.83 5.28
N ASP A 99 6.09 -9.27 5.27
CA ASP A 99 7.25 -8.41 5.10
C ASP A 99 7.79 -8.50 3.68
N VAL A 100 8.17 -7.36 3.12
CA VAL A 100 8.85 -7.28 1.83
C VAL A 100 10.17 -6.53 1.98
N ILE A 101 11.18 -6.95 1.22
CA ILE A 101 12.56 -6.49 1.37
C ILE A 101 12.96 -5.63 0.18
N VAL A 102 13.44 -4.43 0.45
CA VAL A 102 13.97 -3.48 -0.54
C VAL A 102 15.49 -3.43 -0.40
N MET A 103 16.22 -3.88 -1.42
CA MET A 103 17.69 -3.97 -1.41
C MET A 103 18.30 -3.39 -2.69
N ASN A 104 19.61 -3.29 -2.71
CA ASN A 104 20.42 -2.98 -3.89
C ASN A 104 19.96 -1.69 -4.62
N GLN A 105 19.66 -1.79 -5.91
CA GLN A 105 19.22 -0.64 -6.70
C GLN A 105 17.89 -0.06 -6.22
N ALA A 106 16.95 -0.91 -5.77
CA ALA A 106 15.68 -0.47 -5.21
C ALA A 106 15.91 0.31 -3.90
N TYR A 107 16.80 -0.14 -3.03
CA TYR A 107 17.19 0.60 -1.83
C TYR A 107 17.70 2.00 -2.18
N GLN A 108 18.63 2.13 -3.12
CA GLN A 108 19.18 3.43 -3.53
C GLN A 108 18.09 4.36 -4.10
N ARG A 109 17.11 3.80 -4.82
CA ARG A 109 15.99 4.55 -5.40
C ARG A 109 15.04 5.09 -4.34
N TYR A 110 14.73 4.30 -3.32
CA TYR A 110 13.65 4.62 -2.38
C TYR A 110 14.11 5.15 -1.03
N LYS A 111 15.35 4.92 -0.58
CA LYS A 111 15.84 5.28 0.76
C LYS A 111 15.51 6.71 1.20
N LYS A 112 15.60 7.68 0.28
CA LYS A 112 15.34 9.11 0.61
C LYS A 112 13.87 9.43 0.82
N ASN A 113 12.95 8.65 0.24
CA ASN A 113 11.53 8.97 0.17
C ASN A 113 10.63 7.83 0.65
N ILE A 114 11.21 6.82 1.29
CA ILE A 114 10.46 5.61 1.68
C ILE A 114 9.35 5.93 2.70
N SER A 115 9.60 6.87 3.61
CA SER A 115 8.65 7.31 4.64
C SER A 115 7.33 7.85 4.07
N ARG A 116 7.34 8.37 2.83
CA ARG A 116 6.11 8.85 2.16
C ARG A 116 5.06 7.76 1.94
N PHE A 117 5.47 6.49 1.98
CA PHE A 117 4.57 5.35 1.80
C PHE A 117 3.90 4.91 3.09
N MET A 118 4.36 5.38 4.25
CA MET A 118 3.78 5.04 5.55
C MET A 118 2.28 5.32 5.57
N SER A 119 1.50 4.40 6.11
CA SER A 119 0.03 4.45 6.19
C SER A 119 -0.69 4.59 4.84
N LYS A 120 -0.03 4.22 3.73
CA LYS A 120 -0.63 4.24 2.39
C LYS A 120 -0.70 2.84 1.80
N VAL A 121 -1.69 2.63 0.95
CA VAL A 121 -1.78 1.39 0.17
C VAL A 121 -0.87 1.48 -1.04
N ILE A 122 0.02 0.50 -1.16
CA ILE A 122 0.99 0.42 -2.25
C ILE A 122 0.88 -0.90 -3.00
N LYS A 123 1.32 -0.86 -4.25
CA LYS A 123 1.65 -2.03 -5.06
C LYS A 123 3.17 -2.17 -5.04
N VAL A 124 3.65 -3.35 -4.72
CA VAL A 124 5.05 -3.73 -4.80
C VAL A 124 5.19 -4.82 -5.85
N SER A 125 6.15 -4.64 -6.76
CA SER A 125 6.50 -5.66 -7.74
C SER A 125 7.91 -6.15 -7.46
N GLY A 126 8.12 -7.45 -7.56
CA GLY A 126 9.39 -8.05 -7.20
C GLY A 126 9.42 -9.56 -7.44
N ARG A 127 10.37 -10.20 -6.79
CA ARG A 127 10.63 -11.63 -6.94
C ARG A 127 10.71 -12.33 -5.59
N VAL A 128 10.13 -13.52 -5.51
CA VAL A 128 10.29 -14.41 -4.37
C VAL A 128 11.64 -15.14 -4.47
N GLN A 129 12.44 -15.06 -3.43
CA GLN A 129 13.65 -15.88 -3.28
C GLN A 129 13.55 -16.58 -1.93
N ASP A 130 13.58 -17.91 -1.97
CA ASP A 130 13.30 -18.75 -0.81
C ASP A 130 11.94 -18.43 -0.19
N THR A 131 11.92 -17.78 0.95
CA THR A 131 10.70 -17.36 1.67
C THR A 131 10.52 -15.82 1.71
N ALA A 132 11.43 -15.06 1.10
CA ALA A 132 11.43 -13.60 1.15
C ALA A 132 11.02 -13.00 -0.20
N PHE A 133 10.24 -11.91 -0.14
CA PHE A 133 9.85 -11.14 -1.32
C PHE A 133 10.77 -9.92 -1.48
N PHE A 134 11.56 -9.91 -2.55
CA PHE A 134 12.49 -8.82 -2.88
C PHE A 134 11.84 -7.85 -3.84
N VAL A 135 11.71 -6.61 -3.41
CA VAL A 135 11.02 -5.55 -4.14
C VAL A 135 11.96 -4.86 -5.12
N ASN A 136 11.51 -4.71 -6.35
CA ASN A 136 12.17 -3.91 -7.37
C ASN A 136 11.45 -2.58 -7.62
N LEU A 137 10.13 -2.56 -7.50
CA LEU A 137 9.31 -1.40 -7.79
C LEU A 137 8.21 -1.21 -6.74
N ILE A 138 8.03 0.05 -6.30
CA ILE A 138 6.95 0.46 -5.40
C ILE A 138 6.11 1.53 -6.08
N ARG A 139 4.79 1.37 -6.10
CA ARG A 139 3.83 2.35 -6.61
C ARG A 139 2.72 2.60 -5.59
N LEU A 140 2.30 3.85 -5.47
CA LEU A 140 1.10 4.20 -4.70
C LEU A 140 -0.13 3.75 -5.50
N LEU A 141 -1.04 3.07 -4.83
CA LEU A 141 -2.36 2.77 -5.40
C LEU A 141 -3.34 3.89 -5.07
N PRO A 142 -4.11 4.38 -6.05
CA PRO A 142 -5.16 5.33 -5.78
C PRO A 142 -6.29 4.67 -4.97
N SER A 143 -6.81 5.38 -3.97
CA SER A 143 -7.87 4.88 -3.08
C SER A 143 -9.23 4.69 -3.78
N LYS A 144 -9.41 5.32 -4.93
CA LYS A 144 -10.58 5.15 -5.79
C LYS A 144 -10.09 4.78 -7.19
N LEU A 145 -10.41 3.59 -7.63
CA LEU A 145 -10.52 3.31 -9.03
C LEU A 145 -11.83 3.95 -9.51
N ASP A 146 -11.86 5.27 -9.61
CA ASP A 146 -12.93 5.97 -10.34
C ASP A 146 -12.72 5.71 -11.84
N GLY A 147 -12.55 4.42 -12.22
CA GLY A 147 -12.22 4.10 -13.60
C GLY A 147 -11.79 2.66 -13.80
N TYR A 148 -11.21 2.44 -14.97
CA TYR A 148 -10.68 1.15 -15.38
C TYR A 148 -9.16 1.14 -15.18
N TYR A 149 -8.65 0.03 -14.69
CA TYR A 149 -7.21 -0.23 -14.60
C TYR A 149 -6.87 -1.31 -15.62
N LEU A 150 -6.01 -0.97 -16.56
CA LEU A 150 -5.63 -1.84 -17.65
C LEU A 150 -4.13 -2.10 -17.60
N VAL A 151 -3.74 -3.36 -17.58
CA VAL A 151 -2.36 -3.80 -17.70
C VAL A 151 -2.11 -4.24 -19.13
N LEU A 152 -1.10 -3.65 -19.77
CA LEU A 152 -0.69 -4.00 -21.12
C LEU A 152 0.67 -4.68 -21.06
N ASP A 153 0.72 -5.92 -21.45
CA ASP A 153 1.87 -6.81 -21.45
C ASP A 153 2.59 -6.90 -22.80
N SER A 154 2.00 -6.30 -23.84
CA SER A 154 2.58 -6.32 -25.19
C SER A 154 2.30 -5.03 -25.96
N LEU A 155 3.21 -4.73 -26.90
CA LEU A 155 3.10 -3.58 -27.78
C LEU A 155 1.86 -3.66 -28.69
N ASP A 156 1.46 -4.87 -29.10
CA ASP A 156 0.28 -5.04 -29.96
C ASP A 156 -1.02 -4.74 -29.22
N LYS A 157 -1.15 -5.17 -27.96
CA LYS A 157 -2.28 -4.78 -27.11
C LYS A 157 -2.35 -3.27 -26.93
N THR A 158 -1.19 -2.61 -26.76
CA THR A 158 -1.11 -1.15 -26.67
C THR A 158 -1.62 -0.46 -27.93
N LYS A 159 -1.22 -0.94 -29.12
CA LYS A 159 -1.70 -0.39 -30.40
C LYS A 159 -3.22 -0.54 -30.53
N GLN A 160 -3.76 -1.70 -30.14
CA GLN A 160 -5.21 -1.95 -30.17
C GLN A 160 -5.97 -1.00 -29.23
N VAL A 161 -5.50 -0.87 -27.97
CA VAL A 161 -6.10 0.04 -26.99
C VAL A 161 -6.00 1.49 -27.45
N THR A 162 -4.85 1.92 -27.97
CA THR A 162 -4.66 3.28 -28.50
C THR A 162 -5.62 3.58 -29.65
N ARG A 163 -5.85 2.60 -30.54
CA ARG A 163 -6.83 2.74 -31.62
C ARG A 163 -8.23 2.91 -31.08
N ILE A 164 -8.66 2.06 -30.15
CA ILE A 164 -9.99 2.14 -29.53
C ILE A 164 -10.18 3.49 -28.81
N MET A 165 -9.18 3.98 -28.10
CA MET A 165 -9.25 5.26 -27.40
C MET A 165 -9.37 6.45 -28.33
N ARG A 166 -8.75 6.41 -29.53
CA ARG A 166 -8.87 7.47 -30.55
C ARG A 166 -10.25 7.52 -31.21
N GLU A 167 -10.92 6.38 -31.28
CA GLU A 167 -12.22 6.24 -31.92
C GLU A 167 -13.41 6.50 -30.97
N ARG A 168 -13.16 6.69 -29.68
CA ARG A 168 -14.17 6.85 -28.65
C ARG A 168 -14.11 8.25 -28.03
N GLU A 169 -15.29 8.75 -27.67
CA GLU A 169 -15.40 9.97 -26.87
C GLU A 169 -14.89 9.74 -25.46
N THR A 170 -14.39 10.80 -24.83
CA THR A 170 -13.94 10.77 -23.43
C THR A 170 -15.11 10.53 -22.50
N GLY A 171 -15.08 9.40 -21.80
CA GLY A 171 -16.06 9.05 -20.78
C GLY A 171 -15.76 9.68 -19.41
N PRO A 172 -16.71 9.58 -18.46
CA PRO A 172 -16.57 10.17 -17.12
C PRO A 172 -15.60 9.40 -16.20
N TYR A 173 -15.06 8.28 -16.66
CA TYR A 173 -14.21 7.41 -15.87
C TYR A 173 -12.74 7.58 -16.23
N ARG A 174 -11.88 7.60 -15.21
CA ARG A 174 -10.43 7.58 -15.41
C ARG A 174 -9.97 6.21 -15.89
N LEU A 175 -9.16 6.18 -16.94
CA LEU A 175 -8.43 4.98 -17.36
C LEU A 175 -6.97 5.09 -16.90
N THR A 176 -6.52 4.16 -16.07
CA THR A 176 -5.11 4.02 -15.68
C THR A 176 -4.53 2.85 -16.47
N ILE A 177 -3.47 3.11 -17.22
CA ILE A 177 -2.79 2.10 -18.05
C ILE A 177 -1.41 1.86 -17.46
N GLU A 178 -1.07 0.60 -17.23
CA GLU A 178 0.25 0.15 -16.81
C GLU A 178 0.87 -0.68 -17.93
N PHE A 179 2.08 -0.32 -18.35
CA PHE A 179 2.81 -1.01 -19.42
C PHE A 179 3.82 -1.98 -18.82
N HIS A 180 3.76 -3.24 -19.24
CA HIS A 180 4.65 -4.32 -18.80
C HIS A 180 5.51 -4.82 -19.97
N TYR A 181 6.08 -3.91 -20.75
CA TYR A 181 7.01 -4.22 -21.82
C TYR A 181 8.07 -3.11 -21.96
N ASP A 182 9.22 -3.45 -22.51
CA ASP A 182 10.31 -2.51 -22.77
C ASP A 182 10.07 -1.63 -24.02
N SER A 183 10.99 -0.71 -24.30
CA SER A 183 10.93 0.16 -25.47
C SER A 183 10.98 -0.58 -26.81
N HIS A 184 11.38 -1.86 -26.82
CA HIS A 184 11.46 -2.73 -27.99
C HIS A 184 10.23 -3.61 -28.13
N GLY A 185 9.29 -3.55 -27.18
CA GLY A 185 8.05 -4.33 -27.20
C GLY A 185 8.17 -5.74 -26.61
N ASN A 186 9.32 -6.06 -26.00
CA ASN A 186 9.46 -7.32 -25.28
C ASN A 186 8.77 -7.25 -23.93
N GLU A 187 8.06 -8.31 -23.57
CA GLU A 187 7.44 -8.42 -22.26
C GLU A 187 8.52 -8.24 -21.18
N MET A 188 8.35 -7.21 -20.36
CA MET A 188 9.19 -7.07 -19.18
C MET A 188 8.67 -8.07 -18.17
N PRO A 189 9.51 -9.01 -17.71
CA PRO A 189 9.12 -9.86 -16.59
C PRO A 189 8.66 -8.93 -15.48
N LEU A 190 7.57 -9.27 -14.80
CA LEU A 190 7.11 -8.59 -13.60
C LEU A 190 8.27 -8.59 -12.60
N THR A 191 9.15 -7.58 -12.72
CA THR A 191 10.37 -7.44 -11.92
C THR A 191 10.09 -6.72 -10.61
#